data_a52eab05a8ceb7623b601b33ec0a3aea
#
_entry.id   a52eab05a8ceb7623b601b33ec0a3aea
#
_cell.length_a   1.000
_cell.length_b   1.000
_cell.length_c   1.000
_cell.angle_alpha   90.00
_cell.angle_beta   90.00
_cell.angle_gamma   90.00
#
_symmetry.space_group_name_H-M   'P 1'
#
loop_
_entity.id
_entity.type
_entity.pdbx_description
1 polymer ?
#
loop_
_entity_poly.entity_id
_entity_poly.type
_entity_poly.pdbx_seq_one_letter_code
_entity_poly.pdbx_strand_id
1 'polypeptide(L)'
;QTANPPFKLDFSSTRDAIEQKWSETDRFFAGVPKIPASKKESMAIYLLFIQHIMYCMKDNGKAAIVVPTGFLTAKSKIEYAIRQRMVDKHIIKGVISMPSNIFANTGTNVSILFLDNANTEEEAFLVDASSLGKKVKDGKNQRTVLSDEEVNRIIDVFTNRKVEDDFSVSVPYDEMTEKGYSFSAGQYFEVKIEHIDITPEEFNANMAARKERLTALFAKGHELE
;
A
#
# COMPACT_ATOMS: atom_id res chain seq x y z
N GLN A 1 -15.75 -6.01 -11.41
CA GLN A 1 -15.84 -4.55 -11.22
C GLN A 1 -14.44 -3.94 -11.21
N THR A 2 -14.27 -2.75 -11.79
CA THR A 2 -13.04 -1.95 -11.66
C THR A 2 -13.39 -0.58 -11.12
N ALA A 3 -12.57 -0.05 -10.19
CA ALA A 3 -12.82 1.25 -9.58
C ALA A 3 -11.53 2.01 -9.28
N ASN A 4 -11.55 3.29 -9.60
CA ASN A 4 -10.58 4.27 -9.17
C ASN A 4 -11.34 5.41 -8.45
N PRO A 5 -11.74 5.21 -7.19
CA PRO A 5 -12.55 6.17 -6.46
C PRO A 5 -11.73 7.41 -6.09
N PRO A 6 -12.38 8.57 -5.88
CA PRO A 6 -11.72 9.69 -5.23
C PRO A 6 -11.26 9.27 -3.83
N PHE A 7 -10.01 9.61 -3.46
CA PHE A 7 -9.47 9.21 -2.17
C PHE A 7 -10.02 10.06 -1.03
N LYS A 8 -10.23 11.33 -1.29
CA LYS A 8 -10.70 12.32 -0.34
C LYS A 8 -11.76 13.18 -0.98
N LEU A 9 -12.84 13.41 -0.25
CA LEU A 9 -13.95 14.28 -0.67
C LEU A 9 -14.70 14.73 0.58
N ASP A 10 -15.15 15.98 0.61
CA ASP A 10 -16.10 16.45 1.63
C ASP A 10 -17.49 15.87 1.33
N PHE A 11 -17.94 14.95 2.16
CA PHE A 11 -19.30 14.43 2.18
C PHE A 11 -19.97 14.62 3.55
N SER A 12 -19.49 15.60 4.32
CA SER A 12 -19.97 15.88 5.67
C SER A 12 -21.47 16.15 5.72
N SER A 13 -22.03 16.81 4.69
CA SER A 13 -23.46 17.12 4.60
C SER A 13 -24.37 15.89 4.44
N THR A 14 -23.86 14.80 3.90
CA THR A 14 -24.61 13.56 3.64
C THR A 14 -24.17 12.39 4.52
N ARG A 15 -23.11 12.57 5.30
CA ARG A 15 -22.50 11.52 6.11
C ARG A 15 -23.48 10.80 7.02
N ASP A 16 -24.25 11.56 7.80
CA ASP A 16 -25.20 11.00 8.78
C ASP A 16 -26.39 10.32 8.09
N ALA A 17 -26.86 10.86 6.97
CA ALA A 17 -27.91 10.23 6.17
C ALA A 17 -27.42 8.89 5.57
N ILE A 18 -26.14 8.80 5.16
CA ILE A 18 -25.53 7.53 4.68
C ILE A 18 -25.49 6.52 5.83
N GLU A 19 -24.99 6.92 7.00
CA GLU A 19 -24.89 6.05 8.16
C GLU A 19 -26.27 5.52 8.59
N GLN A 20 -27.24 6.40 8.71
CA GLN A 20 -28.62 6.04 9.10
C GLN A 20 -29.29 5.10 8.08
N LYS A 21 -29.22 5.43 6.79
CA LYS A 21 -29.86 4.66 5.73
C LYS A 21 -29.38 3.23 5.64
N TRP A 22 -28.09 2.99 5.97
CA TRP A 22 -27.46 1.70 5.78
C TRP A 22 -27.06 1.01 7.10
N SER A 23 -27.52 1.55 8.26
CA SER A 23 -27.21 1.05 9.60
C SER A 23 -27.56 -0.41 9.84
N GLU A 24 -28.67 -0.88 9.23
CA GLU A 24 -29.15 -2.25 9.37
C GLU A 24 -28.65 -3.20 8.27
N THR A 25 -27.72 -2.74 7.46
CA THR A 25 -27.16 -3.53 6.35
C THR A 25 -25.68 -3.77 6.55
N ASP A 26 -25.15 -4.81 5.89
CA ASP A 26 -23.71 -5.09 5.87
C ASP A 26 -22.92 -4.23 4.86
N ARG A 27 -23.58 -3.23 4.23
CA ARG A 27 -22.95 -2.38 3.20
C ARG A 27 -21.73 -1.61 3.72
N PHE A 28 -21.85 -0.99 4.89
CA PHE A 28 -20.78 -0.22 5.52
C PHE A 28 -20.40 -0.81 6.88
N PHE A 29 -20.10 -2.09 6.86
CA PHE A 29 -19.85 -2.93 8.04
C PHE A 29 -18.71 -2.41 8.95
N ALA A 30 -17.71 -1.77 8.37
CA ALA A 30 -16.60 -1.17 9.13
C ALA A 30 -16.93 0.24 9.65
N GLY A 31 -18.06 0.79 9.23
CA GLY A 31 -18.54 2.12 9.59
C GLY A 31 -18.30 3.17 8.51
N VAL A 32 -18.80 4.38 8.80
CA VAL A 32 -18.68 5.56 7.94
C VAL A 32 -17.62 6.50 8.53
N PRO A 33 -16.66 7.00 7.74
CA PRO A 33 -15.64 7.93 8.23
C PRO A 33 -16.24 9.10 9.01
N LYS A 34 -15.61 9.47 10.13
CA LYS A 34 -16.06 10.60 10.95
C LYS A 34 -15.76 11.91 10.24
N ILE A 35 -16.60 12.92 10.53
CA ILE A 35 -16.34 14.29 10.08
C ILE A 35 -15.19 14.86 10.91
N PRO A 36 -14.06 15.26 10.30
CA PRO A 36 -12.99 15.89 11.04
C PRO A 36 -13.40 17.31 11.48
N ALA A 37 -12.86 17.78 12.60
CA ALA A 37 -13.11 19.12 13.14
C ALA A 37 -12.65 20.24 12.18
N SER A 38 -11.62 19.95 11.39
CA SER A 38 -11.12 20.83 10.33
C SER A 38 -10.80 19.98 9.08
N LYS A 39 -10.69 20.63 7.92
CA LYS A 39 -10.35 19.98 6.64
C LYS A 39 -11.32 18.86 6.25
N LYS A 40 -12.61 19.17 6.17
CA LYS A 40 -13.66 18.22 5.78
C LYS A 40 -13.38 17.58 4.41
N GLU A 41 -12.71 18.27 3.53
CA GLU A 41 -12.23 17.78 2.24
C GLU A 41 -11.24 16.60 2.35
N SER A 42 -10.71 16.34 3.55
CA SER A 42 -9.81 15.20 3.80
C SER A 42 -10.54 13.90 4.15
N MET A 43 -11.88 13.89 4.21
CA MET A 43 -12.65 12.69 4.53
C MET A 43 -12.37 11.56 3.53
N ALA A 44 -12.03 10.38 4.05
CA ALA A 44 -11.59 9.23 3.28
C ALA A 44 -12.78 8.50 2.61
N ILE A 45 -13.35 9.11 1.59
CA ILE A 45 -14.54 8.57 0.90
C ILE A 45 -14.26 7.23 0.22
N TYR A 46 -13.03 6.95 -0.20
CA TYR A 46 -12.64 5.69 -0.83
C TYR A 46 -12.98 4.47 0.05
N LEU A 47 -13.02 4.62 1.37
CA LEU A 47 -13.41 3.56 2.31
C LEU A 47 -14.87 3.13 2.15
N LEU A 48 -15.75 4.05 1.77
CA LEU A 48 -17.14 3.72 1.44
C LEU A 48 -17.23 2.99 0.11
N PHE A 49 -16.42 3.39 -0.88
CA PHE A 49 -16.36 2.69 -2.17
C PHE A 49 -15.87 1.25 -2.03
N ILE A 50 -14.82 1.00 -1.25
CA ILE A 50 -14.34 -0.37 -1.00
C ILE A 50 -15.45 -1.22 -0.38
N GLN A 51 -16.07 -0.75 0.70
CA GLN A 51 -17.14 -1.48 1.39
C GLN A 51 -18.34 -1.72 0.47
N HIS A 52 -18.72 -0.71 -0.32
CA HIS A 52 -19.80 -0.84 -1.27
C HIS A 52 -19.52 -1.86 -2.38
N ILE A 53 -18.30 -1.88 -2.92
CA ILE A 53 -17.88 -2.86 -3.91
C ILE A 53 -17.96 -4.28 -3.32
N MET A 54 -17.42 -4.49 -2.12
CA MET A 54 -17.49 -5.77 -1.42
C MET A 54 -18.94 -6.23 -1.21
N TYR A 55 -19.83 -5.31 -0.84
CA TYR A 55 -21.26 -5.59 -0.66
C TYR A 55 -21.96 -5.96 -1.97
N CYS A 56 -21.60 -5.36 -3.09
CA CYS A 56 -22.22 -5.58 -4.39
C CYS A 56 -21.60 -6.72 -5.20
N MET A 57 -20.50 -7.32 -4.74
CA MET A 57 -19.90 -8.47 -5.41
C MET A 57 -20.82 -9.70 -5.28
N LYS A 58 -21.07 -10.36 -6.40
CA LYS A 58 -21.74 -11.67 -6.43
C LYS A 58 -20.80 -12.76 -5.93
N ASP A 59 -21.32 -13.97 -5.69
CA ASP A 59 -20.54 -15.10 -5.18
C ASP A 59 -19.30 -15.44 -6.04
N ASN A 60 -19.37 -15.24 -7.35
CA ASN A 60 -18.25 -15.39 -8.28
C ASN A 60 -17.69 -14.05 -8.76
N GLY A 61 -18.00 -12.98 -8.04
CA GLY A 61 -17.61 -11.62 -8.40
C GLY A 61 -16.12 -11.34 -8.18
N LYS A 62 -15.54 -10.55 -9.09
CA LYS A 62 -14.17 -10.05 -8.98
C LYS A 62 -14.14 -8.54 -9.01
N ALA A 63 -13.18 -7.95 -8.31
CA ALA A 63 -12.97 -6.50 -8.36
C ALA A 63 -11.47 -6.14 -8.37
N ALA A 64 -11.16 -5.01 -9.02
CA ALA A 64 -9.87 -4.34 -8.91
C ALA A 64 -10.11 -2.89 -8.47
N ILE A 65 -9.46 -2.48 -7.39
CA ILE A 65 -9.73 -1.20 -6.75
C ILE A 65 -8.41 -0.47 -6.51
N VAL A 66 -8.31 0.75 -7.01
CA VAL A 66 -7.17 1.64 -6.72
C VAL A 66 -7.39 2.31 -5.37
N VAL A 67 -6.39 2.21 -4.49
CA VAL A 67 -6.44 2.76 -3.13
C VAL A 67 -5.15 3.54 -2.82
N PRO A 68 -5.16 4.49 -1.86
CA PRO A 68 -3.92 5.06 -1.35
C PRO A 68 -3.07 3.96 -0.72
N THR A 69 -1.75 3.92 -0.98
CA THR A 69 -0.85 2.90 -0.40
C THR A 69 -0.89 2.89 1.13
N GLY A 70 -1.16 4.02 1.78
CA GLY A 70 -1.36 4.07 3.22
C GLY A 70 -2.47 3.17 3.76
N PHE A 71 -3.46 2.80 2.93
CA PHE A 71 -4.50 1.83 3.30
C PHE A 71 -3.93 0.46 3.66
N LEU A 72 -2.82 0.05 3.03
CA LEU A 72 -2.26 -1.30 3.18
C LEU A 72 -1.83 -1.62 4.61
N THR A 73 -1.45 -0.60 5.39
CA THR A 73 -0.90 -0.76 6.75
C THR A 73 -1.60 0.11 7.80
N ALA A 74 -2.62 0.89 7.40
CA ALA A 74 -3.32 1.80 8.30
C ALA A 74 -3.89 1.06 9.52
N LYS A 75 -3.67 1.61 10.72
CA LYS A 75 -4.16 1.04 12.00
C LYS A 75 -5.48 1.66 12.45
N SER A 76 -6.09 2.55 11.67
CA SER A 76 -7.39 3.12 12.01
C SER A 76 -8.48 2.05 11.95
N LYS A 77 -9.53 2.26 12.75
CA LYS A 77 -10.57 1.24 12.96
C LYS A 77 -11.23 0.77 11.65
N ILE A 78 -11.51 1.69 10.72
CA ILE A 78 -12.24 1.36 9.48
C ILE A 78 -11.34 0.62 8.50
N GLU A 79 -10.16 1.15 8.20
CA GLU A 79 -9.20 0.51 7.30
C GLU A 79 -8.80 -0.89 7.80
N TYR A 80 -8.53 -0.99 9.10
CA TYR A 80 -8.20 -2.27 9.72
C TYR A 80 -9.34 -3.29 9.56
N ALA A 81 -10.58 -2.93 9.91
CA ALA A 81 -11.74 -3.82 9.80
C ALA A 81 -12.03 -4.25 8.35
N ILE A 82 -11.78 -3.37 7.38
CA ILE A 82 -11.94 -3.72 5.96
C ILE A 82 -10.91 -4.78 5.56
N ARG A 83 -9.62 -4.58 5.88
CA ARG A 83 -8.56 -5.56 5.57
C ARG A 83 -8.77 -6.87 6.30
N GLN A 84 -9.14 -6.81 7.59
CA GLN A 84 -9.50 -7.98 8.36
C GLN A 84 -10.57 -8.81 7.66
N ARG A 85 -11.71 -8.21 7.25
CA ARG A 85 -12.76 -8.93 6.54
C ARG A 85 -12.28 -9.53 5.21
N MET A 86 -11.40 -8.84 4.49
CA MET A 86 -10.85 -9.34 3.23
C MET A 86 -10.00 -10.60 3.45
N VAL A 87 -9.23 -10.67 4.52
CA VAL A 87 -8.41 -11.82 4.91
C VAL A 87 -9.29 -12.93 5.47
N ASP A 88 -10.11 -12.64 6.49
CA ASP A 88 -10.94 -13.64 7.16
C ASP A 88 -11.91 -14.37 6.21
N LYS A 89 -12.33 -13.69 5.13
CA LYS A 89 -13.17 -14.27 4.08
C LYS A 89 -12.38 -14.80 2.87
N HIS A 90 -11.04 -14.75 2.89
CA HIS A 90 -10.14 -15.16 1.80
C HIS A 90 -10.45 -14.50 0.44
N ILE A 91 -11.06 -13.31 0.45
CA ILE A 91 -11.45 -12.61 -0.78
C ILE A 91 -10.35 -11.72 -1.37
N ILE A 92 -9.32 -11.38 -0.60
CA ILE A 92 -8.15 -10.66 -1.12
C ILE A 92 -7.26 -11.63 -1.90
N LYS A 93 -7.31 -11.55 -3.22
CA LYS A 93 -6.47 -12.38 -4.10
C LYS A 93 -5.04 -11.88 -4.18
N GLY A 94 -4.87 -10.57 -4.14
CA GLY A 94 -3.54 -9.98 -4.13
C GLY A 94 -3.56 -8.46 -4.19
N VAL A 95 -2.35 -7.89 -4.09
CA VAL A 95 -2.12 -6.45 -4.08
C VAL A 95 -0.88 -6.11 -4.90
N ILE A 96 -0.96 -5.03 -5.67
CA ILE A 96 0.19 -4.46 -6.38
C ILE A 96 0.43 -3.05 -5.86
N SER A 97 1.57 -2.80 -5.22
CA SER A 97 2.02 -1.44 -4.87
C SER A 97 2.68 -0.79 -6.09
N MET A 98 2.16 0.37 -6.49
CA MET A 98 2.61 1.07 -7.68
C MET A 98 3.71 2.09 -7.37
N PRO A 99 4.50 2.50 -8.35
CA PRO A 99 5.48 3.58 -8.20
C PRO A 99 4.85 4.89 -7.74
N SER A 100 5.63 5.72 -7.05
CA SER A 100 5.20 7.08 -6.68
C SER A 100 4.91 7.92 -7.93
N ASN A 101 4.00 8.89 -7.81
CA ASN A 101 3.65 9.81 -8.90
C ASN A 101 3.20 9.12 -10.21
N ILE A 102 2.60 7.94 -10.13
CA ILE A 102 2.02 7.26 -11.30
C ILE A 102 0.85 8.08 -11.89
N PHE A 103 0.14 8.82 -11.06
CA PHE A 103 -0.86 9.81 -11.47
C PHE A 103 -0.27 11.22 -11.43
N ALA A 104 -0.28 11.92 -12.55
CA ALA A 104 0.38 13.20 -12.76
C ALA A 104 0.00 14.33 -11.78
N ASN A 105 -1.20 14.29 -11.20
CA ASN A 105 -1.75 15.39 -10.38
C ASN A 105 -1.89 15.05 -8.90
N THR A 106 -1.39 13.93 -8.44
CA THR A 106 -1.46 13.56 -7.03
C THR A 106 -0.11 13.04 -6.54
N GLY A 107 0.41 13.62 -5.45
CA GLY A 107 1.59 13.09 -4.76
C GLY A 107 1.28 11.83 -3.92
N THR A 108 0.07 11.29 -4.01
CA THR A 108 -0.34 10.11 -3.25
C THR A 108 0.13 8.85 -3.95
N ASN A 109 0.90 8.03 -3.24
CA ASN A 109 1.25 6.69 -3.70
C ASN A 109 0.00 5.81 -3.70
N VAL A 110 -0.14 4.98 -4.72
CA VAL A 110 -1.31 4.13 -4.91
C VAL A 110 -0.95 2.66 -4.98
N SER A 111 -1.92 1.83 -4.63
CA SER A 111 -1.84 0.39 -4.78
C SER A 111 -3.15 -0.12 -5.37
N ILE A 112 -3.11 -1.29 -5.98
CA ILE A 112 -4.29 -1.92 -6.59
C ILE A 112 -4.62 -3.17 -5.77
N LEU A 113 -5.84 -3.22 -5.24
CA LEU A 113 -6.38 -4.40 -4.58
C LEU A 113 -7.11 -5.26 -5.61
N PHE A 114 -6.89 -6.56 -5.59
CA PHE A 114 -7.61 -7.55 -6.40
C PHE A 114 -8.44 -8.43 -5.48
N LEU A 115 -9.75 -8.39 -5.63
CA LEU A 115 -10.72 -9.16 -4.86
C LEU A 115 -11.37 -10.23 -5.73
N ASP A 116 -11.63 -11.40 -5.14
CA ASP A 116 -12.32 -12.52 -5.80
C ASP A 116 -13.14 -13.27 -4.75
N ASN A 117 -14.49 -13.20 -4.83
CA ASN A 117 -15.36 -13.91 -3.90
C ASN A 117 -15.35 -15.43 -4.08
N ALA A 118 -14.92 -15.92 -5.25
CA ALA A 118 -14.75 -17.35 -5.51
C ALA A 118 -13.30 -17.80 -5.35
N ASN A 119 -12.48 -17.03 -4.63
CA ASN A 119 -11.09 -17.38 -4.40
C ASN A 119 -10.98 -18.66 -3.54
N THR A 120 -10.20 -19.63 -4.03
CA THR A 120 -9.93 -20.90 -3.36
C THR A 120 -8.49 -21.04 -2.91
N GLU A 121 -7.69 -20.01 -3.14
CA GLU A 121 -6.31 -19.97 -2.70
C GLU A 121 -6.22 -19.73 -1.20
N GLU A 122 -5.26 -20.37 -0.55
CA GLU A 122 -5.00 -20.19 0.89
C GLU A 122 -3.99 -19.04 1.17
N GLU A 123 -3.63 -18.30 0.13
CA GLU A 123 -2.61 -17.26 0.17
C GLU A 123 -3.00 -16.08 -0.71
N ALA A 124 -2.68 -14.87 -0.27
CA ALA A 124 -2.71 -13.69 -1.12
C ALA A 124 -1.35 -13.47 -1.80
N PHE A 125 -1.36 -12.90 -3.00
CA PHE A 125 -0.14 -12.60 -3.74
C PHE A 125 0.16 -11.10 -3.74
N LEU A 126 1.30 -10.71 -3.17
CA LEU A 126 1.68 -9.32 -3.01
C LEU A 126 2.86 -8.97 -3.91
N VAL A 127 2.76 -7.85 -4.63
CA VAL A 127 3.80 -7.33 -5.52
C VAL A 127 4.18 -5.92 -5.10
N ASP A 128 5.46 -5.65 -4.96
CA ASP A 128 6.01 -4.31 -4.76
C ASP A 128 6.69 -3.80 -6.03
N ALA A 129 5.93 -3.10 -6.86
CA ALA A 129 6.41 -2.44 -8.05
C ALA A 129 6.86 -0.97 -7.79
N SER A 130 6.96 -0.55 -6.53
CA SER A 130 7.22 0.85 -6.15
C SER A 130 8.56 1.40 -6.64
N SER A 131 9.53 0.53 -6.91
CA SER A 131 10.86 0.87 -7.43
C SER A 131 10.94 1.01 -8.95
N LEU A 132 9.88 0.62 -9.67
CA LEU A 132 9.85 0.63 -11.14
C LEU A 132 9.55 2.02 -11.70
N GLY A 133 9.80 2.17 -13.00
CA GLY A 133 9.47 3.35 -13.79
C GLY A 133 10.52 4.45 -13.76
N LYS A 134 10.43 5.32 -14.75
CA LYS A 134 11.28 6.51 -14.89
C LYS A 134 10.51 7.77 -14.54
N LYS A 135 11.14 8.66 -13.75
CA LYS A 135 10.59 9.98 -13.46
C LYS A 135 10.79 10.89 -14.67
N VAL A 136 9.70 11.41 -15.20
CA VAL A 136 9.69 12.37 -16.29
C VAL A 136 9.07 13.70 -15.81
N LYS A 137 9.54 14.82 -16.37
CA LYS A 137 8.88 16.12 -16.13
C LYS A 137 7.59 16.19 -16.92
N ASP A 138 6.51 16.58 -16.24
CA ASP A 138 5.20 16.86 -16.85
C ASP A 138 4.79 18.29 -16.41
N GLY A 139 5.19 19.28 -17.20
CA GLY A 139 5.06 20.68 -16.86
C GLY A 139 5.85 21.05 -15.59
N LYS A 140 5.14 21.49 -14.54
CA LYS A 140 5.71 21.80 -13.21
C LYS A 140 5.81 20.58 -12.30
N ASN A 141 5.19 19.45 -12.67
CA ASN A 141 5.10 18.25 -11.85
C ASN A 141 6.06 17.17 -12.35
N GLN A 142 6.34 16.19 -11.49
CA GLN A 142 7.01 14.95 -11.87
C GLN A 142 5.97 13.84 -12.02
N ARG A 143 6.11 13.03 -13.05
CA ARG A 143 5.33 11.83 -13.28
C ARG A 143 6.26 10.64 -13.44
N THR A 144 5.87 9.48 -12.90
CA THR A 144 6.54 8.22 -13.17
C THR A 144 5.85 7.52 -14.32
N VAL A 145 6.63 7.05 -15.29
CA VAL A 145 6.15 6.29 -16.45
C VAL A 145 6.81 4.92 -16.43
N LEU A 146 5.99 3.89 -16.47
CA LEU A 146 6.43 2.51 -16.64
C LEU A 146 6.71 2.25 -18.12
N SER A 147 7.75 1.48 -18.40
CA SER A 147 7.95 0.93 -19.74
C SER A 147 7.00 -0.25 -20.01
N ASP A 148 6.84 -0.63 -21.28
CA ASP A 148 6.01 -1.78 -21.63
C ASP A 148 6.56 -3.09 -21.03
N GLU A 149 7.88 -3.21 -20.94
CA GLU A 149 8.55 -4.37 -20.30
C GLU A 149 8.22 -4.43 -18.80
N GLU A 150 8.24 -3.29 -18.09
CA GLU A 150 7.89 -3.22 -16.67
C GLU A 150 6.42 -3.54 -16.43
N VAL A 151 5.53 -3.04 -17.29
CA VAL A 151 4.09 -3.38 -17.24
C VAL A 151 3.89 -4.87 -17.46
N ASN A 152 4.51 -5.44 -18.52
CA ASN A 152 4.42 -6.86 -18.82
C ASN A 152 5.00 -7.74 -17.71
N ARG A 153 6.10 -7.32 -17.06
CA ARG A 153 6.66 -8.01 -15.91
C ARG A 153 5.67 -8.04 -14.75
N ILE A 154 5.06 -6.91 -14.40
CA ILE A 154 4.05 -6.85 -13.32
C ILE A 154 2.89 -7.80 -13.62
N ILE A 155 2.37 -7.78 -14.86
CA ILE A 155 1.25 -8.63 -15.30
C ILE A 155 1.65 -10.10 -15.23
N ASP A 156 2.81 -10.47 -15.76
CA ASP A 156 3.30 -11.84 -15.79
C ASP A 156 3.53 -12.39 -14.38
N VAL A 157 4.24 -11.64 -13.53
CA VAL A 157 4.51 -12.00 -12.13
C VAL A 157 3.21 -12.18 -11.35
N PHE A 158 2.28 -11.23 -11.47
CA PHE A 158 1.01 -11.29 -10.74
C PHE A 158 0.11 -12.44 -11.24
N THR A 159 -0.02 -12.61 -12.56
CA THR A 159 -0.89 -13.61 -13.15
C THR A 159 -0.41 -15.04 -12.87
N ASN A 160 0.90 -15.26 -12.96
CA ASN A 160 1.53 -16.56 -12.79
C ASN A 160 2.03 -16.80 -11.36
N ARG A 161 1.77 -15.86 -10.43
CA ARG A 161 2.17 -15.93 -9.02
C ARG A 161 3.66 -16.26 -8.84
N LYS A 162 4.52 -15.62 -9.65
CA LYS A 162 5.98 -15.82 -9.60
C LYS A 162 6.55 -15.07 -8.40
N VAL A 163 7.13 -15.81 -7.46
CA VAL A 163 7.85 -15.20 -6.33
C VAL A 163 9.22 -14.76 -6.81
N GLU A 164 9.52 -13.48 -6.60
CA GLU A 164 10.79 -12.84 -6.93
C GLU A 164 11.31 -12.07 -5.70
N ASP A 165 12.59 -12.20 -5.40
CA ASP A 165 13.26 -11.52 -4.28
C ASP A 165 12.99 -10.01 -4.32
N ASP A 166 12.61 -9.43 -3.18
CA ASP A 166 12.34 -8.00 -2.98
C ASP A 166 11.31 -7.39 -3.95
N PHE A 167 10.54 -8.23 -4.67
CA PHE A 167 9.55 -7.78 -5.64
C PHE A 167 8.17 -8.40 -5.43
N SER A 168 8.09 -9.72 -5.17
CA SER A 168 6.80 -10.39 -5.03
C SER A 168 6.87 -11.56 -4.06
N VAL A 169 5.76 -11.79 -3.34
CA VAL A 169 5.66 -12.83 -2.33
C VAL A 169 4.25 -13.39 -2.26
N SER A 170 4.15 -14.71 -2.04
CA SER A 170 2.90 -15.38 -1.67
C SER A 170 2.80 -15.41 -0.15
N VAL A 171 1.67 -14.98 0.41
CA VAL A 171 1.51 -14.81 1.87
C VAL A 171 0.28 -15.56 2.33
N PRO A 172 0.43 -16.57 3.21
CA PRO A 172 -0.70 -17.25 3.85
C PRO A 172 -1.59 -16.27 4.65
N TYR A 173 -2.90 -16.49 4.64
CA TYR A 173 -3.83 -15.62 5.37
C TYR A 173 -3.58 -15.63 6.89
N ASP A 174 -3.12 -16.75 7.45
CA ASP A 174 -2.75 -16.82 8.86
C ASP A 174 -1.59 -15.88 9.19
N GLU A 175 -0.55 -15.84 8.33
CA GLU A 175 0.57 -14.90 8.50
C GLU A 175 0.11 -13.44 8.35
N MET A 176 -0.84 -13.15 7.44
CA MET A 176 -1.43 -11.81 7.34
C MET A 176 -2.13 -11.42 8.64
N THR A 177 -2.84 -12.36 9.26
CA THR A 177 -3.52 -12.15 10.56
C THR A 177 -2.51 -11.83 11.66
N GLU A 178 -1.43 -12.60 11.78
CA GLU A 178 -0.36 -12.39 12.76
C GLU A 178 0.32 -11.02 12.58
N LYS A 179 0.48 -10.56 11.34
CA LYS A 179 1.05 -9.24 11.01
C LYS A 179 0.00 -8.12 10.95
N GLY A 180 -1.15 -8.29 11.61
CA GLY A 180 -2.19 -7.25 11.76
C GLY A 180 -2.86 -6.88 10.46
N TYR A 181 -3.10 -7.87 9.60
CA TYR A 181 -3.76 -7.72 8.30
C TYR A 181 -3.04 -6.73 7.37
N SER A 182 -1.73 -6.70 7.41
CA SER A 182 -0.93 -5.87 6.51
C SER A 182 -0.97 -6.41 5.09
N PHE A 183 -1.10 -5.52 4.11
CA PHE A 183 -1.05 -5.83 2.68
C PHE A 183 0.23 -5.32 2.00
N SER A 184 1.20 -4.88 2.78
CA SER A 184 2.49 -4.40 2.27
C SER A 184 3.46 -5.56 2.06
N ALA A 185 3.84 -5.84 0.82
CA ALA A 185 4.77 -6.93 0.47
C ALA A 185 6.09 -6.85 1.24
N GLY A 186 6.63 -5.65 1.44
CA GLY A 186 7.89 -5.45 2.16
C GLY A 186 7.91 -5.92 3.62
N GLN A 187 6.75 -6.23 4.22
CA GLN A 187 6.69 -6.83 5.56
C GLN A 187 6.84 -8.35 5.56
N TYR A 188 6.84 -8.96 4.38
CA TYR A 188 6.89 -10.41 4.17
C TYR A 188 8.13 -10.85 3.40
N PHE A 189 8.92 -9.92 2.88
CA PHE A 189 10.20 -10.27 2.27
C PHE A 189 11.18 -10.79 3.32
N GLU A 190 11.97 -11.78 2.95
CA GLU A 190 13.04 -12.27 3.81
C GLU A 190 14.09 -11.19 4.00
N VAL A 191 14.46 -10.93 5.24
CA VAL A 191 15.56 -10.04 5.56
C VAL A 191 16.86 -10.76 5.27
N LYS A 192 17.47 -10.48 4.14
CA LYS A 192 18.83 -10.95 3.84
C LYS A 192 19.81 -10.17 4.70
N ILE A 193 20.25 -10.78 5.82
CA ILE A 193 21.33 -10.24 6.62
C ILE A 193 22.62 -10.58 5.89
N GLU A 194 23.16 -9.63 5.13
CA GLU A 194 24.54 -9.75 4.65
C GLU A 194 25.46 -9.68 5.88
N HIS A 195 25.98 -10.83 6.29
CA HIS A 195 27.10 -10.85 7.22
C HIS A 195 28.31 -10.27 6.52
N ILE A 196 28.62 -9.03 6.82
CA ILE A 196 29.90 -8.45 6.44
C ILE A 196 30.92 -9.01 7.42
N ASP A 197 31.65 -10.06 7.01
CA ASP A 197 32.78 -10.62 7.76
C ASP A 197 33.92 -9.59 7.73
N ILE A 198 33.90 -8.67 8.68
CA ILE A 198 35.02 -7.75 8.92
C ILE A 198 35.70 -8.18 10.21
N THR A 199 37.03 -8.17 10.19
CA THR A 199 37.79 -8.41 11.40
C THR A 199 37.58 -7.30 12.44
N PRO A 200 37.77 -7.56 13.75
CA PRO A 200 37.70 -6.52 14.77
C PRO A 200 38.63 -5.33 14.48
N GLU A 201 39.80 -5.59 13.89
CA GLU A 201 40.76 -4.57 13.47
C GLU A 201 40.21 -3.70 12.35
N GLU A 202 39.62 -4.29 11.31
CA GLU A 202 38.97 -3.58 10.20
C GLU A 202 37.75 -2.79 10.66
N PHE A 203 36.97 -3.33 11.58
CA PHE A 203 35.84 -2.61 12.18
C PHE A 203 36.30 -1.37 12.92
N ASN A 204 37.35 -1.50 13.76
CA ASN A 204 37.90 -0.40 14.52
C ASN A 204 38.52 0.69 13.62
N ALA A 205 39.24 0.26 12.57
CA ALA A 205 39.81 1.17 11.58
C ALA A 205 38.69 1.97 10.83
N ASN A 206 37.66 1.29 10.40
CA ASN A 206 36.50 1.89 9.74
C ASN A 206 35.75 2.88 10.67
N MET A 207 35.61 2.53 11.94
CA MET A 207 34.99 3.41 12.95
C MET A 207 35.84 4.66 13.21
N ALA A 208 37.17 4.51 13.31
CA ALA A 208 38.07 5.64 13.49
C ALA A 208 38.03 6.62 12.30
N ALA A 209 38.08 6.09 11.08
CA ALA A 209 37.98 6.89 9.85
C ALA A 209 36.64 7.63 9.73
N ARG A 210 35.53 7.00 10.08
CA ARG A 210 34.21 7.63 10.08
C ARG A 210 34.10 8.72 11.13
N LYS A 211 34.66 8.51 12.33
CA LYS A 211 34.69 9.49 13.41
C LYS A 211 35.51 10.74 13.01
N GLU A 212 36.68 10.54 12.42
CA GLU A 212 37.52 11.61 11.90
C GLU A 212 36.79 12.45 10.82
N ARG A 213 36.18 11.76 9.84
CA ARG A 213 35.36 12.41 8.80
C ARG A 213 34.19 13.21 9.38
N LEU A 214 33.51 12.66 10.40
CA LEU A 214 32.40 13.34 11.07
C LEU A 214 32.89 14.60 11.78
N THR A 215 34.02 14.53 12.49
CA THR A 215 34.66 15.71 13.17
C THR A 215 35.02 16.78 12.17
N ALA A 216 35.61 16.38 11.02
CA ALA A 216 35.96 17.34 9.97
C ALA A 216 34.73 18.02 9.35
N LEU A 217 33.62 17.27 9.18
CA LEU A 217 32.37 17.83 8.68
C LEU A 217 31.73 18.83 9.67
N PHE A 218 31.76 18.52 10.96
CA PHE A 218 31.30 19.47 11.99
C PHE A 218 32.16 20.76 12.06
N ALA A 219 33.49 20.61 11.98
CA ALA A 219 34.36 21.78 11.93
C ALA A 219 34.04 22.65 10.70
N LYS A 220 33.87 22.04 9.54
CA LYS A 220 33.49 22.76 8.32
C LYS A 220 32.09 23.37 8.39
N GLY A 221 31.16 22.75 9.12
CA GLY A 221 29.83 23.32 9.38
C GLY A 221 29.93 24.61 10.20
N HIS A 222 30.75 24.61 11.26
CA HIS A 222 30.98 25.81 12.10
C HIS A 222 31.70 26.94 11.38
N GLU A 223 32.49 26.64 10.34
CA GLU A 223 33.14 27.70 9.52
C GLU A 223 32.13 28.36 8.56
N LEU A 224 30.98 27.75 8.32
CA LEU A 224 29.94 28.22 7.38
C LEU A 224 28.79 28.94 8.08
N GLU A 225 28.74 28.94 9.42
CA GLU A 225 27.80 29.71 10.25
C GLU A 225 28.39 31.06 10.61
#